data_b3b6b56f789069100130f8048a70ff40
#
_entry.id   b3b6b56f789069100130f8048a70ff40
#
_cell.length_a   1.000
_cell.length_b   1.000
_cell.length_c   1.000
_cell.angle_alpha   90.00
_cell.angle_beta   90.00
_cell.angle_gamma   90.00
#
_symmetry.space_group_name_H-M   'P 1'
#
loop_
_entity.id
_entity.type
_entity.pdbx_description
1 polymer ?
#
loop_
_entity_poly.entity_id
_entity_poly.type
_entity_poly.pdbx_seq_one_letter_code
_entity_poly.pdbx_strand_id
1 'polypeptide(L)'
;DKPMVNRALNGAYPPGSTFKPFMALAALETGKRTPQQAISDPGFFTFGGHTFRDDKKGGHGIVDMYKSIVHSCDTYYYVLANDMGIDAISNFMRQLGFGQRTGIDIEGESEGVLPSQEWKKKRFRKPEQQKWYAGETVSIGIGQGYNAYTPIQLAQATAAIANNGVMYRPHLVKYIENINTGERTPIEPQPLRSLPFKQANLDVIRQALVGVNKEGTGARAFAGAEYVSGGKTGTAQVYSLKGGKYEHGKVQERLRDHALFIAYAPAEQPTIALAVLVENGGFGAQSAAPIARQVLDYWLLGKLPRDAAPEFGEEVEGD
;
A
#
# COMPACT_ATOMS: atom_id res chain seq x y z
N ASP A 1 11.05 -14.79 -16.51
CA ASP A 1 10.98 -13.37 -16.90
C ASP A 1 9.93 -13.17 -17.97
N LYS A 2 9.06 -12.20 -17.81
CA LYS A 2 8.02 -11.82 -18.78
C LYS A 2 8.14 -10.32 -19.04
N PRO A 3 9.13 -9.87 -19.82
CA PRO A 3 9.46 -8.44 -19.98
C PRO A 3 8.34 -7.65 -20.66
N MET A 4 7.49 -8.30 -21.45
CA MET A 4 6.37 -7.66 -22.16
C MET A 4 5.12 -7.49 -21.30
N VAL A 5 5.10 -8.02 -20.07
CA VAL A 5 3.94 -7.84 -19.18
C VAL A 5 3.99 -6.44 -18.56
N ASN A 6 2.94 -5.66 -18.78
CA ASN A 6 2.74 -4.39 -18.10
C ASN A 6 2.36 -4.66 -16.63
N ARG A 7 3.37 -4.71 -15.75
CA ARG A 7 3.17 -5.03 -14.34
C ARG A 7 2.34 -3.99 -13.59
N ALA A 8 2.35 -2.75 -14.04
CA ALA A 8 1.56 -1.69 -13.42
C ALA A 8 0.05 -1.98 -13.49
N LEU A 9 -0.39 -2.64 -14.59
CA LEU A 9 -1.80 -2.93 -14.85
C LEU A 9 -2.17 -4.40 -14.64
N ASN A 10 -1.22 -5.31 -14.83
CA ASN A 10 -1.47 -6.75 -14.89
C ASN A 10 -0.81 -7.53 -13.76
N GLY A 11 0.23 -6.99 -13.13
CA GLY A 11 0.86 -7.60 -11.97
C GLY A 11 0.02 -7.38 -10.72
N ALA A 12 -0.46 -8.46 -10.11
CA ALA A 12 -1.19 -8.40 -8.84
C ALA A 12 -0.33 -8.97 -7.71
N TYR A 13 -0.04 -8.13 -6.71
CA TYR A 13 0.87 -8.43 -5.62
C TYR A 13 0.22 -8.18 -4.28
N PRO A 14 0.59 -8.93 -3.22
CA PRO A 14 0.23 -8.54 -1.87
C PRO A 14 0.73 -7.12 -1.59
N PRO A 15 -0.10 -6.20 -1.10
CA PRO A 15 0.32 -4.83 -0.85
C PRO A 15 1.23 -4.68 0.37
N GLY A 16 1.26 -5.69 1.24
CA GLY A 16 1.98 -5.62 2.51
C GLY A 16 1.56 -4.39 3.33
N SER A 17 2.48 -3.81 4.05
CA SER A 17 2.21 -2.67 4.94
C SER A 17 1.71 -1.39 4.23
N THR A 18 1.75 -1.30 2.88
CA THR A 18 1.09 -0.20 2.17
C THR A 18 -0.43 -0.23 2.30
N PHE A 19 -1.00 -1.35 2.74
CA PHE A 19 -2.43 -1.53 2.97
C PHE A 19 -2.92 -0.91 4.29
N LYS A 20 -2.02 -0.74 5.27
CA LYS A 20 -2.35 -0.28 6.63
C LYS A 20 -3.05 1.08 6.69
N PRO A 21 -2.68 2.12 5.92
CA PRO A 21 -3.42 3.39 5.92
C PRO A 21 -4.88 3.25 5.52
N PHE A 22 -5.19 2.37 4.57
CA PHE A 22 -6.56 2.09 4.13
C PHE A 22 -7.34 1.35 5.21
N MET A 23 -6.70 0.41 5.93
CA MET A 23 -7.28 -0.25 7.10
C MET A 23 -7.57 0.73 8.23
N ALA A 24 -6.67 1.66 8.50
CA ALA A 24 -6.85 2.69 9.52
C ALA A 24 -8.01 3.63 9.15
N LEU A 25 -8.11 4.05 7.89
CA LEU A 25 -9.23 4.86 7.42
C LEU A 25 -10.56 4.10 7.55
N ALA A 26 -10.58 2.81 7.20
CA ALA A 26 -11.75 1.96 7.38
C ALA A 26 -12.19 1.89 8.85
N ALA A 27 -11.25 1.79 9.78
CA ALA A 27 -11.55 1.75 11.21
C ALA A 27 -12.15 3.07 11.72
N LEU A 28 -11.65 4.21 11.22
CA LEU A 28 -12.20 5.53 11.56
C LEU A 28 -13.61 5.73 10.99
N GLU A 29 -13.81 5.44 9.71
CA GLU A 29 -15.08 5.63 9.02
C GLU A 29 -16.19 4.71 9.54
N THR A 30 -15.84 3.50 9.96
CA THR A 30 -16.78 2.55 10.57
C THR A 30 -16.94 2.72 12.09
N GLY A 31 -16.21 3.64 12.70
CA GLY A 31 -16.24 3.87 14.16
C GLY A 31 -15.63 2.75 14.99
N LYS A 32 -14.87 1.83 14.38
CA LYS A 32 -14.19 0.73 15.10
C LYS A 32 -13.01 1.20 15.93
N ARG A 33 -12.41 2.33 15.58
CA ARG A 33 -11.32 2.98 16.34
C ARG A 33 -11.47 4.49 16.31
N THR A 34 -10.97 5.12 17.36
CA THR A 34 -10.63 6.55 17.36
C THR A 34 -9.12 6.70 17.14
N PRO A 35 -8.62 7.88 16.73
CA PRO A 35 -7.19 8.08 16.52
C PRO A 35 -6.33 7.82 17.77
N GLN A 36 -6.87 8.10 18.97
CA GLN A 36 -6.17 7.99 20.24
C GLN A 36 -6.27 6.59 20.86
N GLN A 37 -7.11 5.73 20.32
CA GLN A 37 -7.31 4.38 20.84
C GLN A 37 -6.07 3.55 20.59
N ALA A 38 -5.33 3.26 21.67
CA ALA A 38 -4.05 2.55 21.61
C ALA A 38 -4.22 1.08 22.02
N ILE A 39 -3.29 0.26 21.56
CA ILE A 39 -3.10 -1.12 22.01
C ILE A 39 -1.69 -1.29 22.60
N SER A 40 -1.49 -2.36 23.35
CA SER A 40 -0.15 -2.81 23.73
C SER A 40 0.36 -3.80 22.69
N ASP A 41 1.52 -3.50 22.11
CA ASP A 41 2.23 -4.39 21.20
C ASP A 41 3.42 -5.04 21.87
N PRO A 42 3.34 -6.34 22.23
CA PRO A 42 4.46 -7.11 22.78
C PRO A 42 5.36 -7.72 21.70
N GLY A 43 5.15 -7.39 20.42
CA GLY A 43 5.82 -7.97 19.27
C GLY A 43 5.10 -9.18 18.64
N PHE A 44 3.87 -9.45 19.06
CA PHE A 44 3.06 -10.51 18.48
C PHE A 44 1.58 -10.41 18.86
N PHE A 45 0.75 -11.08 18.09
CA PHE A 45 -0.67 -11.34 18.37
C PHE A 45 -0.95 -12.82 18.28
N THR A 46 -1.68 -13.38 19.25
CA THR A 46 -2.05 -14.80 19.25
C THR A 46 -3.54 -14.95 19.02
N PHE A 47 -3.90 -15.77 18.04
CA PHE A 47 -5.28 -16.07 17.70
C PHE A 47 -5.43 -17.54 17.31
N GLY A 48 -6.40 -18.24 17.88
CA GLY A 48 -6.69 -19.64 17.54
C GLY A 48 -5.49 -20.61 17.71
N GLY A 49 -4.61 -20.36 18.67
CA GLY A 49 -3.39 -21.16 18.89
C GLY A 49 -2.24 -20.85 17.93
N HIS A 50 -2.43 -19.89 17.00
CA HIS A 50 -1.39 -19.41 16.10
C HIS A 50 -0.84 -18.07 16.56
N THR A 51 0.48 -17.87 16.45
CA THR A 51 1.16 -16.63 16.81
C THR A 51 1.59 -15.87 15.55
N PHE A 52 1.02 -14.69 15.37
CA PHE A 52 1.38 -13.72 14.33
C PHE A 52 2.42 -12.76 14.91
N ARG A 53 3.59 -12.68 14.29
CA ARG A 53 4.70 -11.87 14.80
C ARG A 53 4.66 -10.47 14.19
N ASP A 54 5.04 -9.47 15.02
CA ASP A 54 5.37 -8.14 14.51
C ASP A 54 6.76 -8.18 13.84
N ASP A 55 7.03 -7.22 12.96
CA ASP A 55 8.34 -7.05 12.33
C ASP A 55 9.41 -6.63 13.35
N LYS A 56 8.99 -5.87 14.38
CA LYS A 56 9.86 -5.45 15.47
C LYS A 56 9.90 -6.48 16.59
N LYS A 57 11.05 -7.09 16.79
CA LYS A 57 11.28 -7.99 17.93
C LYS A 57 11.09 -7.25 19.26
N GLY A 58 10.20 -7.76 20.11
CA GLY A 58 9.85 -7.15 21.40
C GLY A 58 8.77 -6.08 21.30
N GLY A 59 8.28 -5.79 20.10
CA GLY A 59 7.13 -4.91 19.84
C GLY A 59 7.43 -3.41 19.95
N HIS A 60 6.37 -2.62 19.75
CA HIS A 60 6.41 -1.16 19.74
C HIS A 60 5.89 -0.55 21.06
N GLY A 61 5.49 -1.39 22.05
CA GLY A 61 4.93 -0.90 23.31
C GLY A 61 3.48 -0.39 23.13
N ILE A 62 3.20 0.80 23.63
CA ILE A 62 1.86 1.42 23.49
C ILE A 62 1.78 2.13 22.14
N VAL A 63 0.84 1.68 21.30
CA VAL A 63 0.69 2.09 19.90
C VAL A 63 -0.73 2.59 19.65
N ASP A 64 -0.86 3.87 19.31
CA ASP A 64 -2.07 4.48 18.75
C ASP A 64 -2.08 4.40 17.22
N MET A 65 -3.08 4.98 16.58
CA MET A 65 -3.21 4.93 15.12
C MET A 65 -2.04 5.65 14.40
N TYR A 66 -1.60 6.80 14.89
CA TYR A 66 -0.47 7.52 14.32
C TYR A 66 0.80 6.67 14.35
N LYS A 67 1.18 6.19 15.53
CA LYS A 67 2.37 5.34 15.69
C LYS A 67 2.27 4.05 14.86
N SER A 68 1.07 3.46 14.76
CA SER A 68 0.86 2.23 14.00
C SER A 68 1.20 2.39 12.51
N ILE A 69 0.91 3.55 11.92
CA ILE A 69 1.23 3.87 10.53
C ILE A 69 2.70 4.26 10.40
N VAL A 70 3.18 5.17 11.26
CA VAL A 70 4.55 5.74 11.19
C VAL A 70 5.61 4.67 11.36
N HIS A 71 5.44 3.78 12.34
CA HIS A 71 6.37 2.68 12.62
C HIS A 71 5.96 1.35 12.00
N SER A 72 4.86 1.33 11.25
CA SER A 72 4.37 0.13 10.55
C SER A 72 4.04 -1.07 11.46
N CYS A 73 3.56 -0.85 12.70
CA CYS A 73 3.25 -1.90 13.66
C CYS A 73 2.25 -2.93 13.11
N ASP A 74 2.66 -4.18 12.93
CA ASP A 74 1.79 -5.25 12.43
C ASP A 74 0.76 -5.66 13.46
N THR A 75 1.14 -5.73 14.74
CA THR A 75 0.26 -6.16 15.84
C THR A 75 -1.00 -5.30 15.92
N TYR A 76 -0.89 -3.99 15.71
CA TYR A 76 -2.05 -3.08 15.69
C TYR A 76 -3.07 -3.53 14.64
N TYR A 77 -2.60 -3.89 13.45
CA TYR A 77 -3.47 -4.27 12.34
C TYR A 77 -3.96 -5.72 12.41
N TYR A 78 -3.25 -6.62 13.09
CA TYR A 78 -3.77 -7.94 13.43
C TYR A 78 -4.98 -7.85 14.34
N VAL A 79 -4.87 -7.05 15.42
CA VAL A 79 -5.98 -6.79 16.35
C VAL A 79 -7.13 -6.10 15.63
N LEU A 80 -6.84 -5.04 14.87
CA LEU A 80 -7.85 -4.29 14.13
C LEU A 80 -8.62 -5.17 13.13
N ALA A 81 -7.91 -5.98 12.34
CA ALA A 81 -8.54 -6.86 11.37
C ALA A 81 -9.45 -7.89 12.02
N ASN A 82 -9.00 -8.48 13.15
CA ASN A 82 -9.82 -9.39 13.93
C ASN A 82 -11.10 -8.73 14.45
N ASP A 83 -11.01 -7.47 14.92
CA ASP A 83 -12.15 -6.72 15.45
C ASP A 83 -13.12 -6.25 14.36
N MET A 84 -12.64 -5.94 13.16
CA MET A 84 -13.47 -5.51 12.04
C MET A 84 -14.17 -6.69 11.35
N GLY A 85 -13.48 -7.79 11.17
CA GLY A 85 -13.92 -8.92 10.36
C GLY A 85 -13.82 -8.68 8.86
N ILE A 86 -13.79 -9.78 8.10
CA ILE A 86 -13.55 -9.73 6.65
C ILE A 86 -14.61 -8.97 5.87
N ASP A 87 -15.87 -9.04 6.27
CA ASP A 87 -16.96 -8.41 5.53
C ASP A 87 -16.88 -6.89 5.61
N ALA A 88 -16.62 -6.32 6.80
CA ALA A 88 -16.44 -4.89 6.96
C ALA A 88 -15.19 -4.39 6.20
N ILE A 89 -14.08 -5.12 6.28
CA ILE A 89 -12.85 -4.80 5.55
C ILE A 89 -13.11 -4.82 4.03
N SER A 90 -13.65 -5.90 3.51
CA SER A 90 -13.91 -6.08 2.08
C SER A 90 -14.88 -5.02 1.54
N ASN A 91 -15.98 -4.74 2.26
CA ASN A 91 -16.95 -3.73 1.87
C ASN A 91 -16.35 -2.32 1.80
N PHE A 92 -15.49 -1.97 2.76
CA PHE A 92 -14.80 -0.68 2.74
C PHE A 92 -13.78 -0.58 1.61
N MET A 93 -12.91 -1.59 1.47
CA MET A 93 -11.84 -1.59 0.47
C MET A 93 -12.36 -1.56 -0.98
N ARG A 94 -13.53 -2.18 -1.20
CA ARG A 94 -14.20 -2.12 -2.51
C ARG A 94 -14.53 -0.68 -2.94
N GLN A 95 -14.88 0.19 -2.00
CA GLN A 95 -15.15 1.60 -2.30
C GLN A 95 -13.90 2.32 -2.80
N LEU A 96 -12.71 1.95 -2.31
CA LEU A 96 -11.41 2.47 -2.75
C LEU A 96 -10.91 1.87 -4.07
N GLY A 97 -11.69 0.99 -4.72
CA GLY A 97 -11.35 0.41 -6.01
C GLY A 97 -10.56 -0.90 -5.94
N PHE A 98 -10.25 -1.41 -4.77
CA PHE A 98 -9.57 -2.70 -4.65
C PHE A 98 -10.45 -3.85 -5.16
N GLY A 99 -9.83 -4.78 -5.89
CA GLY A 99 -10.54 -5.90 -6.51
C GLY A 99 -11.43 -5.50 -7.70
N GLN A 100 -11.19 -4.36 -8.32
CA GLN A 100 -11.90 -3.83 -9.48
C GLN A 100 -10.91 -3.21 -10.46
N ARG A 101 -11.23 -3.25 -11.76
CA ARG A 101 -10.48 -2.51 -12.77
C ARG A 101 -10.65 -1.01 -12.53
N THR A 102 -9.57 -0.25 -12.70
CA THR A 102 -9.61 1.21 -12.58
C THR A 102 -10.32 1.88 -13.76
N GLY A 103 -10.42 1.13 -14.87
CA GLY A 103 -11.02 1.61 -16.10
C GLY A 103 -10.10 2.50 -16.93
N ILE A 104 -8.77 2.37 -16.73
CA ILE A 104 -7.79 3.05 -17.58
C ILE A 104 -8.02 2.74 -19.06
N ASP A 105 -7.69 3.67 -19.93
CA ASP A 105 -7.90 3.62 -21.39
C ASP A 105 -6.91 2.72 -22.15
N ILE A 106 -6.39 1.68 -21.48
CA ILE A 106 -5.52 0.67 -22.07
C ILE A 106 -6.02 -0.73 -21.70
N GLU A 107 -5.92 -1.67 -22.62
CA GLU A 107 -6.38 -3.05 -22.42
C GLU A 107 -5.46 -3.86 -21.51
N GLY A 108 -5.98 -4.96 -20.98
CA GLY A 108 -5.21 -5.94 -20.22
C GLY A 108 -5.12 -5.65 -18.73
N GLU A 109 -5.96 -4.77 -18.19
CA GLU A 109 -5.99 -4.47 -16.75
C GLU A 109 -6.53 -5.66 -15.94
N SER A 110 -5.81 -6.04 -14.89
CA SER A 110 -6.24 -7.06 -13.92
C SER A 110 -7.12 -6.46 -12.83
N GLU A 111 -8.13 -7.21 -12.40
CA GLU A 111 -8.98 -6.83 -11.27
C GLU A 111 -8.28 -7.03 -9.91
N GLY A 112 -7.18 -7.78 -9.88
CA GLY A 112 -6.58 -8.18 -8.61
C GLY A 112 -7.50 -9.09 -7.79
N VAL A 113 -7.22 -9.19 -6.49
CA VAL A 113 -8.02 -9.98 -5.55
C VAL A 113 -8.29 -9.17 -4.29
N LEU A 114 -9.55 -8.80 -4.08
CA LEU A 114 -10.06 -8.34 -2.80
C LEU A 114 -10.71 -9.53 -2.07
N PRO A 115 -10.09 -10.04 -0.99
CA PRO A 115 -10.60 -11.19 -0.27
C PRO A 115 -11.96 -10.91 0.34
N SER A 116 -12.86 -11.88 0.24
CA SER A 116 -14.17 -11.88 0.91
C SER A 116 -14.65 -13.32 1.06
N GLN A 117 -15.67 -13.53 1.89
CA GLN A 117 -16.31 -14.84 1.99
C GLN A 117 -16.85 -15.31 0.64
N GLU A 118 -17.47 -14.39 -0.13
CA GLU A 118 -18.02 -14.69 -1.46
C GLU A 118 -16.92 -15.03 -2.45
N TRP A 119 -15.83 -14.25 -2.48
CA TRP A 119 -14.67 -14.54 -3.32
C TRP A 119 -14.12 -15.93 -3.03
N LYS A 120 -13.96 -16.27 -1.75
CA LYS A 120 -13.42 -17.57 -1.34
C LYS A 120 -14.30 -18.74 -1.79
N LYS A 121 -15.62 -18.60 -1.65
CA LYS A 121 -16.59 -19.59 -2.16
C LYS A 121 -16.45 -19.83 -3.66
N LYS A 122 -16.27 -18.77 -4.44
CA LYS A 122 -16.12 -18.85 -5.90
C LYS A 122 -14.75 -19.39 -6.32
N ARG A 123 -13.69 -19.10 -5.54
CA ARG A 123 -12.30 -19.42 -5.88
C ARG A 123 -11.96 -20.89 -5.67
N PHE A 124 -12.49 -21.50 -4.64
CA PHE A 124 -12.16 -22.88 -4.25
C PHE A 124 -13.29 -23.84 -4.58
N ARG A 125 -12.92 -25.06 -5.01
CA ARG A 125 -13.90 -26.08 -5.42
C ARG A 125 -14.38 -26.93 -4.25
N LYS A 126 -13.49 -27.21 -3.27
CA LYS A 126 -13.78 -28.10 -2.15
C LYS A 126 -14.52 -27.35 -1.04
N PRO A 127 -15.66 -27.86 -0.52
CA PRO A 127 -16.47 -27.15 0.48
C PRO A 127 -15.69 -26.72 1.72
N GLU A 128 -14.77 -27.56 2.21
CA GLU A 128 -13.92 -27.23 3.36
C GLU A 128 -12.99 -26.05 3.11
N GLN A 129 -12.61 -25.79 1.86
CA GLN A 129 -11.78 -24.65 1.44
C GLN A 129 -12.60 -23.39 1.20
N GLN A 130 -13.91 -23.52 0.99
CA GLN A 130 -14.81 -22.38 0.75
C GLN A 130 -15.16 -21.61 2.02
N LYS A 131 -15.06 -22.29 3.18
CA LYS A 131 -15.34 -21.67 4.48
C LYS A 131 -14.29 -20.61 4.79
N TRP A 132 -14.74 -19.43 5.20
CA TRP A 132 -13.86 -18.40 5.75
C TRP A 132 -13.58 -18.70 7.23
N TYR A 133 -12.30 -18.73 7.60
CA TYR A 133 -11.88 -18.88 8.98
C TYR A 133 -11.40 -17.51 9.51
N ALA A 134 -11.76 -17.20 10.76
CA ALA A 134 -11.42 -15.91 11.35
C ALA A 134 -9.91 -15.62 11.37
N GLY A 135 -9.06 -16.64 11.53
CA GLY A 135 -7.61 -16.49 11.47
C GLY A 135 -7.08 -16.01 10.13
N GLU A 136 -7.80 -16.23 9.02
CA GLU A 136 -7.41 -15.72 7.71
C GLU A 136 -7.55 -14.19 7.65
N THR A 137 -8.49 -13.62 8.39
CA THR A 137 -8.71 -12.17 8.46
C THR A 137 -7.51 -11.45 9.09
N VAL A 138 -6.81 -12.09 10.03
CA VAL A 138 -5.67 -11.49 10.72
C VAL A 138 -4.59 -11.05 9.73
N SER A 139 -4.19 -11.94 8.82
CA SER A 139 -3.18 -11.63 7.78
C SER A 139 -3.66 -10.59 6.75
N ILE A 140 -4.98 -10.52 6.52
CA ILE A 140 -5.56 -9.50 5.62
C ILE A 140 -5.26 -8.10 6.12
N GLY A 141 -5.26 -7.88 7.45
CA GLY A 141 -5.05 -6.57 8.06
C GLY A 141 -3.71 -5.92 7.73
N ILE A 142 -2.69 -6.71 7.47
CA ILE A 142 -1.35 -6.23 7.08
C ILE A 142 -1.08 -6.32 5.58
N GLY A 143 -2.13 -6.52 4.76
CA GLY A 143 -2.00 -6.61 3.32
C GLY A 143 -1.36 -7.91 2.80
N GLN A 144 -1.43 -8.98 3.59
CA GLN A 144 -0.95 -10.32 3.24
C GLN A 144 -2.14 -11.28 3.04
N GLY A 145 -1.90 -12.58 3.05
CA GLY A 145 -2.92 -13.59 2.84
C GLY A 145 -3.38 -13.61 1.37
N TYR A 146 -4.69 -13.49 1.14
CA TYR A 146 -5.25 -13.51 -0.21
C TYR A 146 -5.25 -12.14 -0.92
N ASN A 147 -4.82 -11.07 -0.26
CA ASN A 147 -4.71 -9.76 -0.90
C ASN A 147 -3.79 -9.81 -2.11
N ALA A 148 -4.25 -9.33 -3.26
CA ALA A 148 -3.41 -9.17 -4.45
C ALA A 148 -3.92 -8.01 -5.30
N TYR A 149 -3.17 -6.92 -5.37
CA TYR A 149 -3.57 -5.70 -6.08
C TYR A 149 -2.51 -5.26 -7.06
N THR A 150 -2.96 -4.56 -8.09
CA THR A 150 -2.05 -3.97 -9.07
C THR A 150 -1.47 -2.65 -8.53
N PRO A 151 -0.27 -2.24 -8.98
CA PRO A 151 0.29 -0.93 -8.63
C PRO A 151 -0.64 0.23 -8.95
N ILE A 152 -1.39 0.17 -10.06
CA ILE A 152 -2.34 1.24 -10.40
C ILE A 152 -3.52 1.31 -9.43
N GLN A 153 -4.00 0.19 -8.90
CA GLN A 153 -5.04 0.18 -7.86
C GLN A 153 -4.51 0.84 -6.58
N LEU A 154 -3.28 0.53 -6.17
CA LEU A 154 -2.64 1.17 -5.02
C LEU A 154 -2.45 2.68 -5.23
N ALA A 155 -2.01 3.09 -6.41
CA ALA A 155 -1.86 4.51 -6.75
C ALA A 155 -3.20 5.24 -6.75
N GLN A 156 -4.26 4.65 -7.32
CA GLN A 156 -5.61 5.23 -7.35
C GLN A 156 -6.20 5.37 -5.93
N ALA A 157 -6.06 4.35 -5.08
CA ALA A 157 -6.51 4.41 -3.69
C ALA A 157 -5.72 5.45 -2.87
N THR A 158 -4.41 5.57 -3.13
CA THR A 158 -3.57 6.62 -2.52
C THR A 158 -4.01 8.00 -2.97
N ALA A 159 -4.30 8.17 -4.27
CA ALA A 159 -4.84 9.41 -4.81
C ALA A 159 -6.18 9.79 -4.18
N ALA A 160 -7.05 8.82 -3.90
CA ALA A 160 -8.33 9.09 -3.23
C ALA A 160 -8.13 9.69 -1.82
N ILE A 161 -7.18 9.17 -1.04
CA ILE A 161 -6.83 9.75 0.27
C ILE A 161 -6.29 11.18 0.09
N ALA A 162 -5.37 11.36 -0.87
CA ALA A 162 -4.75 12.66 -1.15
C ALA A 162 -5.76 13.71 -1.65
N ASN A 163 -6.77 13.29 -2.39
CA ASN A 163 -7.74 14.14 -3.09
C ASN A 163 -9.13 14.16 -2.41
N ASN A 164 -9.18 14.15 -1.10
CA ASN A 164 -10.42 14.28 -0.30
C ASN A 164 -11.52 13.26 -0.66
N GLY A 165 -11.14 12.04 -1.03
CA GLY A 165 -12.07 10.97 -1.40
C GLY A 165 -12.56 11.01 -2.84
N VAL A 166 -12.16 11.99 -3.65
CA VAL A 166 -12.51 12.04 -5.08
C VAL A 166 -11.60 11.13 -5.87
N MET A 167 -12.17 10.15 -6.54
CA MET A 167 -11.49 9.22 -7.43
C MET A 167 -11.74 9.57 -8.89
N TYR A 168 -10.67 9.61 -9.66
CA TYR A 168 -10.74 9.82 -11.10
C TYR A 168 -10.43 8.53 -11.87
N ARG A 169 -10.99 8.43 -13.08
CA ARG A 169 -10.60 7.41 -14.03
C ARG A 169 -9.19 7.71 -14.55
N PRO A 170 -8.21 6.82 -14.38
CA PRO A 170 -6.90 7.01 -14.98
C PRO A 170 -7.00 7.01 -16.52
N HIS A 171 -6.16 7.77 -17.19
CA HIS A 171 -6.05 7.74 -18.64
C HIS A 171 -4.62 8.11 -19.08
N LEU A 172 -4.18 7.54 -20.21
CA LEU A 172 -2.90 7.83 -20.83
C LEU A 172 -3.03 8.92 -21.91
N VAL A 173 -4.18 8.95 -22.59
CA VAL A 173 -4.41 9.91 -23.66
C VAL A 173 -4.64 11.29 -23.07
N LYS A 174 -3.75 12.23 -23.37
CA LYS A 174 -3.84 13.62 -22.92
C LYS A 174 -4.71 14.46 -23.86
N TYR A 175 -4.59 14.25 -25.15
CA TYR A 175 -5.39 14.91 -26.17
C TYR A 175 -5.41 14.09 -27.46
N ILE A 176 -6.38 14.36 -28.31
CA ILE A 176 -6.49 13.86 -29.67
C ILE A 176 -6.22 15.02 -30.62
N GLU A 177 -5.31 14.85 -31.56
CA GLU A 177 -4.96 15.86 -32.57
C GLU A 177 -5.54 15.46 -33.94
N ASN A 178 -6.30 16.39 -34.54
CA ASN A 178 -6.74 16.22 -35.93
C ASN A 178 -5.55 16.44 -36.87
N ILE A 179 -5.14 15.43 -37.57
CA ILE A 179 -3.95 15.45 -38.42
C ILE A 179 -4.03 16.45 -39.60
N ASN A 180 -5.25 16.81 -40.03
CA ASN A 180 -5.45 17.74 -41.15
C ASN A 180 -5.50 19.20 -40.70
N THR A 181 -6.03 19.50 -39.50
CA THR A 181 -6.22 20.86 -39.01
C THR A 181 -5.23 21.26 -37.93
N GLY A 182 -4.53 20.29 -37.29
CA GLY A 182 -3.68 20.51 -36.12
C GLY A 182 -4.48 20.85 -34.83
N GLU A 183 -5.81 20.79 -34.88
CA GLU A 183 -6.65 21.07 -33.73
C GLU A 183 -6.52 19.96 -32.68
N ARG A 184 -6.33 20.35 -31.42
CA ARG A 184 -6.18 19.44 -30.28
C ARG A 184 -7.40 19.48 -29.39
N THR A 185 -8.03 18.33 -29.22
CA THR A 185 -9.12 18.12 -28.28
C THR A 185 -8.58 17.46 -27.02
N PRO A 186 -8.52 18.15 -25.87
CA PRO A 186 -8.04 17.55 -24.62
C PRO A 186 -8.99 16.47 -24.13
N ILE A 187 -8.45 15.46 -23.42
CA ILE A 187 -9.25 14.51 -22.67
C ILE A 187 -9.39 15.04 -21.25
N GLU A 188 -10.62 15.41 -20.90
CA GLU A 188 -10.93 15.94 -19.58
C GLU A 188 -10.92 14.84 -18.52
N PRO A 189 -10.43 15.14 -17.29
CA PRO A 189 -10.48 14.21 -16.16
C PRO A 189 -11.93 13.78 -15.86
N GLN A 190 -12.15 12.47 -15.76
CA GLN A 190 -13.47 11.91 -15.49
C GLN A 190 -13.55 11.45 -14.02
N PRO A 191 -14.35 12.13 -13.17
CA PRO A 191 -14.63 11.64 -11.82
C PRO A 191 -15.37 10.29 -11.90
N LEU A 192 -14.86 9.26 -11.23
CA LEU A 192 -15.52 7.97 -11.10
C LEU A 192 -16.52 7.97 -9.95
N ARG A 193 -16.06 8.45 -8.81
CA ARG A 193 -16.84 8.51 -7.57
C ARG A 193 -16.26 9.52 -6.58
N SER A 194 -17.12 10.04 -5.73
CA SER A 194 -16.72 10.79 -4.55
C SER A 194 -17.09 9.97 -3.31
N LEU A 195 -16.09 9.63 -2.52
CA LEU A 195 -16.25 8.86 -1.31
C LEU A 195 -16.58 9.81 -0.15
N PRO A 196 -17.67 9.58 0.61
CA PRO A 196 -18.13 10.50 1.64
C PRO A 196 -17.33 10.37 2.93
N PHE A 197 -16.00 10.36 2.82
CA PHE A 197 -15.13 10.28 3.99
C PHE A 197 -15.17 11.57 4.80
N LYS A 198 -15.14 11.43 6.12
CA LYS A 198 -15.03 12.56 7.02
C LYS A 198 -13.67 13.22 6.87
N GLN A 199 -13.64 14.53 6.66
CA GLN A 199 -12.39 15.29 6.49
C GLN A 199 -11.43 15.05 7.67
N ALA A 200 -11.95 15.07 8.91
CA ALA A 200 -11.14 14.81 10.10
C ALA A 200 -10.45 13.43 10.07
N ASN A 201 -11.10 12.40 9.51
CA ASN A 201 -10.52 11.07 9.38
C ASN A 201 -9.42 11.03 8.32
N LEU A 202 -9.65 11.70 7.17
CA LEU A 202 -8.62 11.85 6.13
C LEU A 202 -7.39 12.60 6.66
N ASP A 203 -7.60 13.65 7.45
CA ASP A 203 -6.52 14.46 8.03
C ASP A 203 -5.66 13.64 8.99
N VAL A 204 -6.27 12.78 9.82
CA VAL A 204 -5.56 11.83 10.69
C VAL A 204 -4.65 10.91 9.87
N ILE A 205 -5.18 10.31 8.81
CA ILE A 205 -4.40 9.39 7.95
C ILE A 205 -3.29 10.14 7.22
N ARG A 206 -3.58 11.31 6.64
CA ARG A 206 -2.58 12.13 5.95
C ARG A 206 -1.45 12.57 6.88
N GLN A 207 -1.78 13.00 8.09
CA GLN A 207 -0.79 13.37 9.10
C GLN A 207 0.14 12.19 9.41
N ALA A 208 -0.41 10.98 9.57
CA ALA A 208 0.39 9.78 9.81
C ALA A 208 1.26 9.40 8.60
N LEU A 209 0.74 9.53 7.37
CA LEU A 209 1.51 9.30 6.15
C LEU A 209 2.67 10.30 6.00
N VAL A 210 2.46 11.57 6.38
CA VAL A 210 3.54 12.57 6.46
C VAL A 210 4.56 12.16 7.53
N GLY A 211 4.11 11.68 8.69
CA GLY A 211 4.96 11.15 9.75
C GLY A 211 5.88 10.01 9.28
N VAL A 212 5.39 9.11 8.42
CA VAL A 212 6.22 8.04 7.81
C VAL A 212 7.46 8.60 7.12
N ASN A 213 7.30 9.69 6.36
CA ASN A 213 8.40 10.30 5.59
C ASN A 213 9.25 11.28 6.41
N LYS A 214 8.75 11.75 7.57
CA LYS A 214 9.48 12.66 8.45
C LYS A 214 10.31 11.94 9.53
N GLU A 215 9.72 10.97 10.18
CA GLU A 215 10.28 10.31 11.38
C GLU A 215 10.07 8.80 11.42
N GLY A 216 9.37 8.25 10.42
CA GLY A 216 9.03 6.83 10.33
C GLY A 216 9.92 6.05 9.38
N THR A 217 9.34 4.96 8.86
CA THR A 217 10.05 3.99 8.01
C THR A 217 10.53 4.56 6.68
N GLY A 218 9.99 5.69 6.21
CA GLY A 218 10.40 6.39 4.98
C GLY A 218 11.41 7.52 5.21
N ALA A 219 11.69 7.90 6.45
CA ALA A 219 12.41 9.13 6.79
C ALA A 219 13.79 9.25 6.11
N ARG A 220 14.54 8.16 6.01
CA ARG A 220 15.87 8.16 5.37
C ARG A 220 15.79 8.54 3.89
N ALA A 221 14.82 8.00 3.15
CA ALA A 221 14.66 8.28 1.72
C ALA A 221 14.20 9.71 1.44
N PHE A 222 13.47 10.32 2.38
CA PHE A 222 12.91 11.67 2.24
C PHE A 222 13.70 12.75 2.98
N ALA A 223 14.84 12.39 3.60
CA ALA A 223 15.74 13.38 4.19
C ALA A 223 16.15 14.44 3.15
N GLY A 224 16.10 15.72 3.55
CA GLY A 224 16.44 16.85 2.67
C GLY A 224 15.49 17.08 1.50
N ALA A 225 14.26 16.54 1.50
CA ALA A 225 13.24 16.91 0.52
C ALA A 225 12.82 18.36 0.67
N GLU A 226 12.71 19.09 -0.45
CA GLU A 226 12.32 20.51 -0.48
C GLU A 226 10.78 20.69 -0.42
N TYR A 227 10.04 19.60 -0.27
CA TYR A 227 8.58 19.53 -0.16
C TYR A 227 8.19 18.57 0.95
N VAL A 228 6.98 18.72 1.46
CA VAL A 228 6.38 17.74 2.38
C VAL A 228 5.60 16.71 1.57
N SER A 229 5.81 15.44 1.86
CA SER A 229 5.12 14.33 1.22
C SER A 229 4.55 13.35 2.25
N GLY A 230 3.47 12.67 1.89
CA GLY A 230 2.98 11.51 2.62
C GLY A 230 3.40 10.22 1.92
N GLY A 231 3.65 9.17 2.68
CA GLY A 231 3.99 7.87 2.09
C GLY A 231 3.84 6.70 3.05
N LYS A 232 4.02 5.49 2.53
CA LYS A 232 4.05 4.27 3.34
C LYS A 232 4.91 3.22 2.65
N THR A 233 5.86 2.69 3.41
CA THR A 233 6.66 1.52 3.02
C THR A 233 5.84 0.24 3.07
N GLY A 234 6.16 -0.71 2.21
CA GLY A 234 5.60 -2.05 2.23
C GLY A 234 6.64 -3.10 1.85
N THR A 235 6.47 -4.27 2.40
CA THR A 235 7.23 -5.46 2.05
C THR A 235 6.22 -6.59 1.86
N ALA A 236 6.19 -7.17 0.67
CA ALA A 236 5.28 -8.26 0.33
C ALA A 236 6.04 -9.58 0.35
N GLN A 237 5.66 -10.46 1.25
CA GLN A 237 6.29 -11.78 1.36
C GLN A 237 6.01 -12.63 0.12
N VAL A 238 7.08 -13.09 -0.54
CA VAL A 238 7.03 -14.00 -1.69
C VAL A 238 7.07 -15.46 -1.23
N TYR A 239 7.78 -15.74 -0.15
CA TYR A 239 8.02 -17.09 0.35
C TYR A 239 7.80 -17.19 1.86
N SER A 240 6.99 -18.15 2.26
CA SER A 240 6.83 -18.50 3.69
C SER A 240 7.97 -19.40 4.14
N LEU A 241 8.89 -18.87 4.92
CA LEU A 241 9.93 -19.66 5.59
C LEU A 241 9.29 -20.49 6.70
N LYS A 242 9.11 -21.77 6.47
CA LYS A 242 8.71 -22.73 7.54
C LYS A 242 9.75 -22.69 8.67
N GLY A 243 9.58 -21.82 9.65
CA GLY A 243 10.37 -21.75 10.88
C GLY A 243 11.77 -21.12 10.77
N GLY A 244 12.18 -20.59 9.60
CA GLY A 244 13.47 -19.90 9.43
C GLY A 244 13.36 -18.38 9.55
N LYS A 245 14.46 -17.70 9.91
CA LYS A 245 14.55 -16.24 9.81
C LYS A 245 14.76 -15.84 8.34
N TYR A 246 14.05 -14.78 7.91
CA TYR A 246 14.33 -14.14 6.64
C TYR A 246 15.64 -13.35 6.77
N GLU A 247 16.68 -13.79 6.06
CA GLU A 247 17.95 -13.08 5.95
C GLU A 247 18.17 -12.69 4.50
N HIS A 248 18.02 -11.39 4.19
CA HIS A 248 18.03 -10.85 2.83
C HIS A 248 19.24 -11.32 1.99
N GLY A 249 20.43 -11.36 2.57
CA GLY A 249 21.65 -11.79 1.89
C GLY A 249 21.77 -13.28 1.62
N LYS A 250 20.96 -14.12 2.29
CA LYS A 250 21.01 -15.60 2.16
C LYS A 250 19.88 -16.18 1.30
N VAL A 251 18.89 -15.34 0.93
CA VAL A 251 17.75 -15.77 0.10
C VAL A 251 18.09 -15.56 -1.38
N GLN A 252 17.84 -16.58 -2.21
CA GLN A 252 17.98 -16.43 -3.67
C GLN A 252 17.14 -15.24 -4.15
N GLU A 253 17.67 -14.41 -5.05
CA GLU A 253 17.04 -13.17 -5.52
C GLU A 253 15.56 -13.33 -5.87
N ARG A 254 15.21 -14.35 -6.65
CA ARG A 254 13.82 -14.67 -7.04
C ARG A 254 12.87 -15.03 -5.90
N LEU A 255 13.37 -15.23 -4.70
CA LEU A 255 12.61 -15.58 -3.49
C LEU A 255 12.60 -14.42 -2.48
N ARG A 256 13.31 -13.32 -2.78
CA ARG A 256 13.27 -12.14 -1.93
C ARG A 256 11.89 -11.51 -1.99
N ASP A 257 11.52 -10.86 -0.92
CA ASP A 257 10.26 -10.13 -0.82
C ASP A 257 10.18 -9.00 -1.85
N HIS A 258 8.99 -8.64 -2.27
CA HIS A 258 8.78 -7.48 -3.10
C HIS A 258 8.78 -6.21 -2.25
N ALA A 259 9.53 -5.21 -2.68
CA ALA A 259 9.54 -3.90 -2.04
C ALA A 259 8.45 -3.01 -2.64
N LEU A 260 7.65 -2.36 -1.77
CA LEU A 260 6.60 -1.44 -2.17
C LEU A 260 6.74 -0.09 -1.46
N PHE A 261 6.26 0.94 -2.13
CA PHE A 261 6.07 2.26 -1.55
C PHE A 261 4.89 2.96 -2.21
N ILE A 262 4.01 3.55 -1.41
CA ILE A 262 2.99 4.48 -1.88
C ILE A 262 3.32 5.88 -1.41
N ALA A 263 3.04 6.89 -2.22
CA ALA A 263 3.26 8.29 -1.84
C ALA A 263 2.31 9.24 -2.56
N TYR A 264 2.18 10.43 -1.98
CA TYR A 264 1.60 11.60 -2.63
C TYR A 264 2.34 12.86 -2.22
N ALA A 265 2.32 13.87 -3.07
CA ALA A 265 2.98 15.15 -2.81
C ALA A 265 2.41 16.28 -3.71
N PRO A 266 2.58 17.56 -3.31
CA PRO A 266 2.89 18.03 -1.96
C PRO A 266 1.79 17.65 -0.96
N ALA A 267 2.12 17.54 0.35
CA ALA A 267 1.15 17.07 1.34
C ALA A 267 -0.08 17.98 1.50
N GLU A 268 0.10 19.30 1.36
CA GLU A 268 -0.97 20.28 1.53
C GLU A 268 -1.87 20.39 0.30
N GLN A 269 -1.28 20.38 -0.91
CA GLN A 269 -1.99 20.46 -2.18
C GLN A 269 -1.46 19.40 -3.14
N PRO A 270 -1.85 18.15 -2.98
CA PRO A 270 -1.33 17.03 -3.77
C PRO A 270 -1.57 17.21 -5.26
N THR A 271 -0.51 17.07 -6.05
CA THR A 271 -0.54 17.08 -7.52
C THR A 271 -0.15 15.76 -8.13
N ILE A 272 0.38 14.84 -7.32
CA ILE A 272 0.79 13.51 -7.74
C ILE A 272 0.54 12.50 -6.62
N ALA A 273 0.08 11.33 -6.99
CA ALA A 273 0.11 10.12 -6.15
C ALA A 273 0.74 8.99 -6.97
N LEU A 274 1.47 8.12 -6.31
CA LEU A 274 2.19 7.03 -6.96
C LEU A 274 2.24 5.77 -6.09
N ALA A 275 2.46 4.65 -6.75
CA ALA A 275 2.84 3.39 -6.14
C ALA A 275 4.07 2.83 -6.86
N VAL A 276 5.09 2.49 -6.11
CA VAL A 276 6.31 1.85 -6.61
C VAL A 276 6.33 0.41 -6.13
N LEU A 277 6.64 -0.49 -7.07
CA LEU A 277 6.90 -1.90 -6.79
C LEU A 277 8.25 -2.27 -7.38
N VAL A 278 9.11 -2.90 -6.56
CA VAL A 278 10.35 -3.51 -7.00
C VAL A 278 10.27 -5.01 -6.71
N GLU A 279 10.08 -5.79 -7.77
CA GLU A 279 10.04 -7.26 -7.64
C GLU A 279 11.34 -7.77 -7.04
N ASN A 280 11.23 -8.57 -5.99
CA ASN A 280 12.38 -9.17 -5.29
C ASN A 280 13.39 -8.14 -4.74
N GLY A 281 12.94 -6.90 -4.53
CA GLY A 281 13.75 -5.78 -4.06
C GLY A 281 14.01 -5.77 -2.56
N GLY A 282 13.41 -6.70 -1.80
CA GLY A 282 13.57 -6.78 -0.36
C GLY A 282 12.71 -5.74 0.39
N PHE A 283 13.33 -4.85 1.14
CA PHE A 283 12.61 -3.89 1.98
C PHE A 283 12.16 -2.63 1.22
N GLY A 284 10.90 -2.24 1.42
CA GLY A 284 10.31 -1.07 0.77
C GLY A 284 11.06 0.24 1.05
N ALA A 285 11.57 0.41 2.26
CA ALA A 285 12.36 1.59 2.67
C ALA A 285 13.69 1.72 1.90
N GLN A 286 14.30 0.59 1.52
CA GLN A 286 15.62 0.54 0.88
C GLN A 286 15.53 0.62 -0.64
N SER A 287 14.54 -0.02 -1.25
CA SER A 287 14.47 -0.18 -2.71
C SER A 287 13.37 0.68 -3.35
N ALA A 288 12.16 0.70 -2.79
CA ALA A 288 11.03 1.39 -3.41
C ALA A 288 10.93 2.88 -3.01
N ALA A 289 11.21 3.23 -1.75
CA ALA A 289 11.12 4.60 -1.27
C ALA A 289 12.11 5.56 -1.97
N PRO A 290 13.38 5.19 -2.23
CA PRO A 290 14.30 6.05 -3.00
C PRO A 290 13.83 6.32 -4.42
N ILE A 291 13.23 5.34 -5.08
CA ILE A 291 12.65 5.50 -6.43
C ILE A 291 11.46 6.46 -6.36
N ALA A 292 10.56 6.28 -5.40
CA ALA A 292 9.45 7.20 -5.19
C ALA A 292 9.92 8.64 -4.97
N ARG A 293 11.00 8.84 -4.17
CA ARG A 293 11.61 10.14 -3.95
C ARG A 293 12.10 10.76 -5.27
N GLN A 294 12.79 10.03 -6.12
CA GLN A 294 13.28 10.52 -7.40
C GLN A 294 12.14 10.93 -8.35
N VAL A 295 11.05 10.14 -8.39
CA VAL A 295 9.87 10.48 -9.19
C VAL A 295 9.24 11.78 -8.70
N LEU A 296 9.11 11.96 -7.39
CA LEU A 296 8.57 13.20 -6.81
C LEU A 296 9.48 14.40 -7.02
N ASP A 297 10.81 14.24 -6.90
CA ASP A 297 11.80 15.29 -7.18
C ASP A 297 11.72 15.74 -8.65
N TYR A 298 11.58 14.79 -9.58
CA TYR A 298 11.37 15.14 -10.98
C TYR A 298 10.07 15.88 -11.22
N TRP A 299 8.96 15.36 -10.69
CA TRP A 299 7.63 15.93 -10.91
C TRP A 299 7.48 17.35 -10.33
N LEU A 300 7.98 17.54 -9.10
CA LEU A 300 7.78 18.80 -8.37
C LEU A 300 8.86 19.83 -8.62
N LEU A 301 10.11 19.40 -8.87
CA LEU A 301 11.29 20.26 -8.92
C LEU A 301 12.00 20.24 -10.28
N GLY A 302 11.56 19.38 -11.21
CA GLY A 302 12.23 19.19 -12.49
C GLY A 302 13.63 18.53 -12.36
N LYS A 303 13.97 17.97 -11.20
CA LYS A 303 15.27 17.34 -10.95
C LYS A 303 15.32 15.97 -11.60
N LEU A 304 16.21 15.78 -12.57
CA LEU A 304 16.48 14.46 -13.12
C LEU A 304 17.13 13.56 -12.06
N PRO A 305 16.83 12.24 -12.09
CA PRO A 305 17.55 11.28 -11.29
C PRO A 305 19.06 11.47 -11.49
N ARG A 306 19.80 11.61 -10.40
CA ARG A 306 21.25 11.53 -10.51
C ARG A 306 21.59 10.10 -10.93
N ASP A 307 22.59 9.92 -11.79
CA ASP A 307 23.21 8.61 -12.07
C ASP A 307 23.95 8.13 -10.80
N ALA A 308 23.18 7.86 -9.76
CA ALA A 308 23.67 7.25 -8.55
C ALA A 308 23.61 5.74 -8.78
N ALA A 309 24.75 5.14 -9.08
CA ALA A 309 24.92 3.74 -8.70
C ALA A 309 24.53 3.63 -7.22
N PRO A 310 23.64 2.68 -6.84
CA PRO A 310 23.33 2.49 -5.44
C PRO A 310 24.65 2.13 -4.73
N GLU A 311 25.17 3.02 -3.89
CA GLU A 311 26.10 2.63 -2.86
C GLU A 311 25.31 1.70 -1.95
N PHE A 312 25.47 0.41 -2.15
CA PHE A 312 25.12 -0.59 -1.18
C PHE A 312 26.10 -0.41 0.00
N GLY A 313 25.85 0.61 0.81
CA GLY A 313 26.52 0.81 2.07
C GLY A 313 26.11 -0.30 3.03
N GLU A 314 27.11 -0.77 3.73
CA GLU A 314 27.17 -1.78 4.76
C GLU A 314 25.87 -2.06 5.51
N GLU A 315 25.62 -3.36 5.73
CA GLU A 315 24.56 -3.92 6.53
C GLU A 315 24.42 -3.12 7.84
N VAL A 316 23.36 -2.32 7.93
CA VAL A 316 22.88 -1.90 9.24
C VAL A 316 22.14 -3.11 9.77
N GLU A 317 22.75 -3.85 10.68
CA GLU A 317 22.06 -4.83 11.51
C GLU A 317 20.85 -4.11 12.10
N GLY A 318 19.66 -4.56 11.69
CA GLY A 318 18.42 -4.11 12.27
C GLY A 318 18.37 -4.62 13.71
N ASP A 319 18.40 -3.70 14.64
CA ASP A 319 18.03 -3.93 16.04
C ASP A 319 16.54 -4.31 16.17
#